data_df67c818c25df06dd8b99bd89dcf61bb
#
_entry.id   df67c818c25df06dd8b99bd89dcf61bb
#
_cell.length_a   1.000
_cell.length_b   1.000
_cell.length_c   1.000
_cell.angle_alpha   90.00
_cell.angle_beta   90.00
_cell.angle_gamma   90.00
#
_symmetry.space_group_name_H-M   'P 1'
#
loop_
_entity.id
_entity.type
_entity.pdbx_description
1 polymer ?
#
loop_
_entity_poly.entity_id
_entity_poly.type
_entity_poly.pdbx_seq_one_letter_code
_entity_poly.pdbx_strand_id
1 'polypeptide(L)'
;MSGNNNQITKTWMARLLKAIIFGVVALMISRTISHSADEFDDLNLTLEQIDLAALMTSSLFYSLGLLCFACVWHKSLKILGQSPTFAESVGSYYLSQLGKYVPGKALVVLIRSERVHSERTALAPAVTAVFIETLAMMAVGAILAGLLLLLTGFHRTEPLLLWISLGLALAAGIPSIPPVFRYVIRLITRKKLNNGLTTNIANLTMGNMLPAWGIQSLGWLLLGASMYSCLTAIPTGLLEMPLSLSDTGLMTATVALAMVAGFLSLLPGGAGVREYIILTLLAPSFGVVAATVSALLLRVTWLASELAFGVLFYILMNRTTPIKN
;
A
#
# COMPACT_ATOMS: atom_id res chain seq x y z
N MET A 1 3.77 -19.47 -43.85
CA MET A 1 2.44 -19.10 -43.29
C MET A 1 2.26 -19.40 -41.79
N SER A 2 3.22 -20.00 -41.08
CA SER A 2 3.06 -20.35 -39.63
C SER A 2 3.38 -19.23 -38.62
N GLY A 3 4.07 -18.15 -39.02
CA GLY A 3 4.46 -17.08 -38.11
C GLY A 3 3.33 -16.13 -37.70
N ASN A 4 2.31 -15.96 -38.54
CA ASN A 4 1.23 -14.99 -38.29
C ASN A 4 0.19 -15.53 -37.30
N ASN A 5 -0.06 -16.82 -37.25
CA ASN A 5 -0.98 -17.44 -36.27
C ASN A 5 -0.45 -17.38 -34.83
N ASN A 6 0.86 -17.47 -34.63
CA ASN A 6 1.47 -17.39 -33.29
C ASN A 6 1.44 -15.96 -32.68
N GLN A 7 1.47 -14.94 -33.52
CA GLN A 7 1.33 -13.55 -33.05
C GLN A 7 -0.12 -13.21 -32.70
N ILE A 8 -1.08 -13.69 -33.53
CA ILE A 8 -2.51 -13.46 -33.27
C ILE A 8 -2.94 -14.18 -31.98
N THR A 9 -2.56 -15.42 -31.78
CA THR A 9 -2.86 -16.18 -30.55
C THR A 9 -2.23 -15.53 -29.31
N LYS A 10 -1.00 -15.03 -29.37
CA LYS A 10 -0.36 -14.29 -28.25
C LYS A 10 -1.10 -13.00 -27.91
N THR A 11 -1.58 -12.26 -28.90
CA THR A 11 -2.35 -11.01 -28.67
C THR A 11 -3.72 -11.30 -28.06
N TRP A 12 -4.41 -12.35 -28.52
CA TRP A 12 -5.69 -12.76 -27.95
C TRP A 12 -5.55 -13.29 -26.52
N MET A 13 -4.56 -14.11 -26.25
CA MET A 13 -4.25 -14.57 -24.89
C MET A 13 -3.93 -13.42 -23.95
N ALA A 14 -3.16 -12.43 -24.39
CA ALA A 14 -2.86 -11.24 -23.58
C ALA A 14 -4.10 -10.38 -23.30
N ARG A 15 -5.01 -10.24 -24.29
CA ARG A 15 -6.29 -9.54 -24.10
C ARG A 15 -7.22 -10.31 -23.17
N LEU A 16 -7.32 -11.61 -23.32
CA LEU A 16 -8.12 -12.47 -22.45
C LEU A 16 -7.59 -12.43 -21.01
N LEU A 17 -6.29 -12.52 -20.81
CA LEU A 17 -5.66 -12.41 -19.48
C LEU A 17 -5.95 -11.05 -18.84
N LYS A 18 -5.84 -9.95 -19.60
CA LYS A 18 -6.19 -8.61 -19.11
C LYS A 18 -7.67 -8.52 -18.73
N ALA A 19 -8.58 -9.09 -19.51
CA ALA A 19 -10.02 -9.11 -19.23
C ALA A 19 -10.33 -9.94 -17.97
N ILE A 20 -9.69 -11.10 -17.79
CA ILE A 20 -9.82 -11.93 -16.59
C ILE A 20 -9.32 -11.17 -15.35
N ILE A 21 -8.13 -10.56 -15.42
CA ILE A 21 -7.58 -9.77 -14.33
C ILE A 21 -8.53 -8.63 -13.96
N PHE A 22 -9.03 -7.89 -14.95
CA PHE A 22 -10.00 -6.82 -14.73
C PHE A 22 -11.29 -7.34 -14.08
N GLY A 23 -11.83 -8.46 -14.56
CA GLY A 23 -13.02 -9.09 -14.00
C GLY A 23 -12.83 -9.54 -12.55
N VAL A 24 -11.66 -10.13 -12.21
CA VAL A 24 -11.32 -10.51 -10.83
C VAL A 24 -11.20 -9.30 -9.92
N VAL A 25 -10.54 -8.23 -10.38
CA VAL A 25 -10.43 -6.97 -9.62
C VAL A 25 -11.82 -6.38 -9.39
N ALA A 26 -12.65 -6.27 -10.42
CA ALA A 26 -14.00 -5.75 -10.32
C ALA A 26 -14.88 -6.57 -9.35
N LEU A 27 -14.80 -7.91 -9.43
CA LEU A 27 -15.52 -8.81 -8.52
C LEU A 27 -15.06 -8.63 -7.06
N MET A 28 -13.76 -8.51 -6.82
CA MET A 28 -13.22 -8.32 -5.47
C MET A 28 -13.61 -6.95 -4.90
N ILE A 29 -13.60 -5.92 -5.72
CA ILE A 29 -14.06 -4.57 -5.34
C ILE A 29 -15.56 -4.61 -5.02
N SER A 30 -16.37 -5.22 -5.88
CA SER A 30 -17.83 -5.38 -5.66
C SER A 30 -18.12 -6.11 -4.34
N ARG A 31 -17.44 -7.23 -4.08
CA ARG A 31 -17.57 -7.94 -2.80
C ARG A 31 -17.17 -7.09 -1.60
N THR A 32 -16.11 -6.29 -1.73
CA THR A 32 -15.69 -5.38 -0.66
C THR A 32 -16.76 -4.34 -0.36
N ILE A 33 -17.37 -3.75 -1.40
CA ILE A 33 -18.44 -2.75 -1.25
C ILE A 33 -19.69 -3.40 -0.64
N SER A 34 -20.14 -4.56 -1.15
CA SER A 34 -21.33 -5.25 -0.62
C SER A 34 -21.16 -5.61 0.85
N HIS A 35 -20.01 -6.21 1.21
CA HIS A 35 -19.74 -6.56 2.61
C HIS A 35 -19.75 -5.34 3.53
N SER A 36 -19.17 -4.21 3.08
CA SER A 36 -19.19 -2.98 3.87
C SER A 36 -20.60 -2.40 3.99
N ALA A 37 -21.44 -2.51 2.96
CA ALA A 37 -22.84 -2.07 3.01
C ALA A 37 -23.65 -2.92 4.02
N ASP A 38 -23.52 -4.25 3.96
CA ASP A 38 -24.19 -5.17 4.89
C ASP A 38 -23.80 -4.84 6.35
N GLU A 39 -22.52 -4.58 6.63
CA GLU A 39 -22.06 -4.22 7.98
C GLU A 39 -22.59 -2.85 8.45
N PHE A 40 -22.76 -1.87 7.56
CA PHE A 40 -23.41 -0.60 7.88
C PHE A 40 -24.90 -0.78 8.24
N ASP A 41 -25.63 -1.62 7.49
CA ASP A 41 -27.04 -1.91 7.73
C ASP A 41 -27.20 -2.64 9.08
N ASP A 42 -26.33 -3.58 9.43
CA ASP A 42 -26.36 -4.28 10.73
C ASP A 42 -26.15 -3.33 11.91
N LEU A 43 -25.39 -2.24 11.73
CA LEU A 43 -25.16 -1.21 12.74
C LEU A 43 -26.23 -0.13 12.80
N ASN A 44 -27.28 -0.20 11.96
CA ASN A 44 -28.33 0.81 11.83
C ASN A 44 -27.81 2.24 11.62
N LEU A 45 -26.66 2.37 10.94
CA LEU A 45 -26.06 3.65 10.61
C LEU A 45 -26.51 4.13 9.24
N THR A 46 -26.95 5.38 9.17
CA THR A 46 -27.29 6.02 7.90
C THR A 46 -26.13 6.89 7.41
N LEU A 47 -25.96 7.01 6.09
CA LEU A 47 -24.92 7.85 5.50
C LEU A 47 -25.06 9.33 5.90
N GLU A 48 -26.25 9.78 6.25
CA GLU A 48 -26.51 11.16 6.70
C GLU A 48 -25.87 11.47 8.06
N GLN A 49 -25.60 10.45 8.86
CA GLN A 49 -24.95 10.57 10.17
C GLN A 49 -23.43 10.66 10.08
N ILE A 50 -22.86 10.38 8.92
CA ILE A 50 -21.41 10.36 8.70
C ILE A 50 -20.94 11.72 8.15
N ASP A 51 -19.93 12.30 8.78
CA ASP A 51 -19.32 13.54 8.29
C ASP A 51 -18.48 13.30 7.02
N LEU A 52 -19.06 13.68 5.89
CA LEU A 52 -18.42 13.56 4.58
C LEU A 52 -17.16 14.43 4.46
N ALA A 53 -17.09 15.59 5.12
CA ALA A 53 -15.91 16.45 5.07
C ALA A 53 -14.72 15.79 5.77
N ALA A 54 -14.96 15.07 6.88
CA ALA A 54 -13.96 14.28 7.55
C ALA A 54 -13.48 13.10 6.67
N LEU A 55 -14.38 12.44 5.91
CA LEU A 55 -14.00 11.39 4.96
C LEU A 55 -13.18 11.93 3.78
N MET A 56 -13.51 13.11 3.27
CA MET A 56 -12.71 13.78 2.24
C MET A 56 -11.31 14.13 2.76
N THR A 57 -11.21 14.58 4.01
CA THR A 57 -9.93 14.83 4.70
C THR A 57 -9.12 13.55 4.86
N SER A 58 -9.76 12.44 5.24
CA SER A 58 -9.16 11.11 5.28
C SER A 58 -8.62 10.68 3.92
N SER A 59 -9.40 10.87 2.85
CA SER A 59 -9.02 10.59 1.46
C SER A 59 -7.78 11.41 1.03
N LEU A 60 -7.73 12.68 1.41
CA LEU A 60 -6.59 13.56 1.14
C LEU A 60 -5.32 13.06 1.86
N PHE A 61 -5.40 12.78 3.17
CA PHE A 61 -4.26 12.26 3.93
C PHE A 61 -3.77 10.91 3.38
N TYR A 62 -4.68 10.02 3.05
CA TYR A 62 -4.33 8.74 2.41
C TYR A 62 -3.57 8.97 1.10
N SER A 63 -4.09 9.82 0.24
CA SER A 63 -3.48 10.11 -1.07
C SER A 63 -2.08 10.73 -0.91
N LEU A 64 -1.91 11.68 0.01
CA LEU A 64 -0.60 12.26 0.32
C LEU A 64 0.37 11.21 0.88
N GLY A 65 -0.10 10.29 1.72
CA GLY A 65 0.68 9.15 2.21
C GLY A 65 1.17 8.25 1.07
N LEU A 66 0.29 7.91 0.13
CA LEU A 66 0.67 7.16 -1.08
C LEU A 66 1.69 7.92 -1.93
N LEU A 67 1.59 9.24 -2.02
CA LEU A 67 2.57 10.08 -2.73
C LEU A 67 3.96 9.99 -2.08
N CYS A 68 4.05 9.97 -0.76
CA CYS A 68 5.32 9.75 -0.06
C CYS A 68 5.97 8.42 -0.46
N PHE A 69 5.19 7.33 -0.49
CA PHE A 69 5.69 6.02 -0.92
C PHE A 69 6.07 6.02 -2.41
N ALA A 70 5.29 6.67 -3.27
CA ALA A 70 5.60 6.83 -4.69
C ALA A 70 6.91 7.61 -4.93
N CYS A 71 7.19 8.64 -4.12
CA CYS A 71 8.46 9.37 -4.13
C CYS A 71 9.65 8.46 -3.81
N VAL A 72 9.50 7.59 -2.81
CA VAL A 72 10.55 6.62 -2.45
C VAL A 72 10.76 5.60 -3.56
N TRP A 73 9.69 5.12 -4.20
CA TRP A 73 9.82 4.21 -5.34
C TRP A 73 10.51 4.89 -6.54
N HIS A 74 10.14 6.14 -6.86
CA HIS A 74 10.80 6.94 -7.90
C HIS A 74 12.31 7.09 -7.61
N LYS A 75 12.67 7.41 -6.36
CA LYS A 75 14.07 7.48 -5.92
C LYS A 75 14.78 6.14 -6.07
N SER A 76 14.13 5.03 -5.75
CA SER A 76 14.68 3.68 -5.88
C SER A 76 14.97 3.35 -7.36
N LEU A 77 14.09 3.74 -8.29
CA LEU A 77 14.34 3.61 -9.72
C LEU A 77 15.60 4.39 -10.16
N LYS A 78 15.75 5.64 -9.69
CA LYS A 78 16.94 6.46 -9.99
C LYS A 78 18.23 5.86 -9.44
N ILE A 79 18.21 5.33 -8.20
CA ILE A 79 19.35 4.63 -7.60
C ILE A 79 19.77 3.43 -8.46
N LEU A 80 18.79 2.73 -9.05
CA LEU A 80 19.03 1.61 -9.96
C LEU A 80 19.38 2.05 -11.41
N GLY A 81 19.73 3.32 -11.62
CA GLY A 81 20.18 3.84 -12.91
C GLY A 81 19.06 4.01 -13.94
N GLN A 82 17.80 4.02 -13.51
CA GLN A 82 16.66 4.27 -14.38
C GLN A 82 16.31 5.75 -14.37
N SER A 83 15.69 6.24 -15.46
CA SER A 83 15.37 7.66 -15.63
C SER A 83 13.91 7.93 -16.04
N PRO A 84 12.92 7.31 -15.33
CA PRO A 84 11.51 7.65 -15.57
C PRO A 84 11.26 9.10 -15.16
N THR A 85 10.26 9.73 -15.76
CA THR A 85 9.73 10.99 -15.24
C THR A 85 9.03 10.77 -13.91
N PHE A 86 8.90 11.84 -13.13
CA PHE A 86 8.16 11.78 -11.85
C PHE A 86 6.69 11.36 -12.06
N ALA A 87 6.05 11.93 -13.11
CA ALA A 87 4.66 11.61 -13.46
C ALA A 87 4.48 10.14 -13.86
N GLU A 88 5.39 9.54 -14.63
CA GLU A 88 5.37 8.10 -14.96
C GLU A 88 5.47 7.24 -13.71
N SER A 89 6.35 7.61 -12.78
CA SER A 89 6.51 6.88 -11.53
C SER A 89 5.27 6.98 -10.65
N VAL A 90 4.78 8.19 -10.39
CA VAL A 90 3.60 8.42 -9.54
C VAL A 90 2.37 7.76 -10.16
N GLY A 91 2.12 7.97 -11.46
CA GLY A 91 0.99 7.36 -12.13
C GLY A 91 1.01 5.82 -12.09
N SER A 92 2.18 5.20 -12.32
CA SER A 92 2.33 3.75 -12.21
C SER A 92 2.13 3.26 -10.78
N TYR A 93 2.55 4.05 -9.77
CA TYR A 93 2.35 3.73 -8.36
C TYR A 93 0.86 3.67 -8.01
N TYR A 94 0.11 4.73 -8.32
CA TYR A 94 -1.33 4.81 -8.01
C TYR A 94 -2.13 3.75 -8.77
N LEU A 95 -1.87 3.55 -10.07
CA LEU A 95 -2.52 2.51 -10.86
C LEU A 95 -2.30 1.12 -10.29
N SER A 96 -1.12 0.85 -9.73
CA SER A 96 -0.80 -0.46 -9.17
C SER A 96 -1.54 -0.76 -7.86
N GLN A 97 -2.07 0.26 -7.14
CA GLN A 97 -2.79 0.03 -5.87
C GLN A 97 -4.01 -0.87 -6.05
N LEU A 98 -4.70 -0.78 -7.19
CA LEU A 98 -5.84 -1.65 -7.50
C LEU A 98 -5.44 -3.14 -7.59
N GLY A 99 -4.16 -3.44 -7.86
CA GLY A 99 -3.64 -4.80 -7.89
C GLY A 99 -3.60 -5.53 -6.54
N LYS A 100 -3.69 -4.80 -5.41
CA LYS A 100 -3.66 -5.40 -4.06
C LYS A 100 -4.93 -6.19 -3.70
N TYR A 101 -6.02 -5.96 -4.43
CA TYR A 101 -7.29 -6.67 -4.25
C TYR A 101 -7.27 -8.07 -4.87
N VAL A 102 -6.26 -8.40 -5.69
CA VAL A 102 -6.05 -9.75 -6.23
C VAL A 102 -5.18 -10.56 -5.27
N PRO A 103 -5.53 -11.85 -5.02
CA PRO A 103 -4.74 -12.72 -4.18
C PRO A 103 -3.27 -12.78 -4.58
N GLY A 104 -2.37 -12.81 -3.57
CA GLY A 104 -0.92 -12.99 -3.77
C GLY A 104 -0.14 -11.72 -4.10
N LYS A 105 -0.81 -10.55 -4.31
CA LYS A 105 -0.18 -9.22 -4.52
C LYS A 105 0.85 -9.12 -5.65
N ALA A 106 1.08 -10.19 -6.40
CA ALA A 106 1.98 -10.19 -7.55
C ALA A 106 1.53 -9.19 -8.62
N LEU A 107 0.21 -8.91 -8.70
CA LEU A 107 -0.35 -7.99 -9.66
C LEU A 107 0.08 -6.54 -9.42
N VAL A 108 0.30 -6.13 -8.16
CA VAL A 108 0.86 -4.79 -7.83
C VAL A 108 2.25 -4.64 -8.47
N VAL A 109 3.11 -5.65 -8.29
CA VAL A 109 4.46 -5.65 -8.87
C VAL A 109 4.40 -5.59 -10.39
N LEU A 110 3.54 -6.42 -10.98
CA LEU A 110 3.38 -6.51 -12.44
C LEU A 110 2.88 -5.19 -13.02
N ILE A 111 1.76 -4.65 -12.52
CA ILE A 111 1.19 -3.39 -13.02
C ILE A 111 2.21 -2.25 -12.88
N ARG A 112 2.84 -2.13 -11.70
CA ARG A 112 3.76 -1.04 -11.41
C ARG A 112 4.98 -1.08 -12.32
N SER A 113 5.60 -2.23 -12.52
CA SER A 113 6.80 -2.38 -13.33
C SER A 113 6.50 -2.28 -14.84
N GLU A 114 5.39 -2.85 -15.31
CA GLU A 114 5.00 -2.77 -16.72
C GLU A 114 4.60 -1.36 -17.14
N ARG A 115 3.91 -0.61 -16.26
CA ARG A 115 3.47 0.75 -16.59
C ARG A 115 4.62 1.75 -16.66
N VAL A 116 5.67 1.58 -15.90
CA VAL A 116 6.86 2.44 -15.96
C VAL A 116 7.87 1.97 -17.01
N HIS A 117 7.70 0.73 -17.53
CA HIS A 117 8.60 0.17 -18.52
C HIS A 117 8.60 0.99 -19.82
N SER A 118 9.78 1.42 -20.26
CA SER A 118 10.01 2.24 -21.45
C SER A 118 11.47 2.09 -21.89
N GLU A 119 11.86 2.81 -22.95
CA GLU A 119 13.28 2.89 -23.35
C GLU A 119 14.18 3.45 -22.22
N ARG A 120 13.61 4.25 -21.30
CA ARG A 120 14.30 4.86 -20.16
C ARG A 120 14.27 4.04 -18.89
N THR A 121 13.46 3.00 -18.83
CA THR A 121 13.22 2.19 -17.63
C THR A 121 13.07 0.73 -17.99
N ALA A 122 14.08 -0.08 -17.67
CA ALA A 122 14.06 -1.51 -17.92
C ALA A 122 13.18 -2.25 -16.87
N LEU A 123 12.54 -3.36 -17.28
CA LEU A 123 11.61 -4.11 -16.45
C LEU A 123 12.27 -4.70 -15.19
N ALA A 124 13.45 -5.30 -15.30
CA ALA A 124 14.10 -5.95 -14.16
C ALA A 124 14.50 -4.97 -13.05
N PRO A 125 15.11 -3.81 -13.32
CA PRO A 125 15.30 -2.76 -12.31
C PRO A 125 13.98 -2.22 -11.74
N ALA A 126 12.92 -2.09 -12.55
CA ALA A 126 11.61 -1.64 -12.08
C ALA A 126 11.02 -2.61 -11.05
N VAL A 127 11.04 -3.92 -11.33
CA VAL A 127 10.63 -4.97 -10.38
C VAL A 127 11.48 -4.91 -9.11
N THR A 128 12.80 -4.79 -9.25
CA THR A 128 13.72 -4.69 -8.10
C THR A 128 13.41 -3.47 -7.24
N ALA A 129 13.10 -2.31 -7.84
CA ALA A 129 12.73 -1.09 -7.13
C ALA A 129 11.42 -1.25 -6.34
N VAL A 130 10.44 -2.04 -6.84
CA VAL A 130 9.21 -2.36 -6.09
C VAL A 130 9.56 -3.11 -4.81
N PHE A 131 10.43 -4.11 -4.87
CA PHE A 131 10.83 -4.86 -3.67
C PHE A 131 11.60 -3.99 -2.67
N ILE A 132 12.52 -3.13 -3.13
CA ILE A 132 13.25 -2.19 -2.26
C ILE A 132 12.27 -1.29 -1.50
N GLU A 133 11.36 -0.64 -2.22
CA GLU A 133 10.39 0.28 -1.65
C GLU A 133 9.45 -0.44 -0.69
N THR A 134 8.86 -1.58 -1.10
CA THR A 134 7.87 -2.31 -0.32
C THR A 134 8.47 -2.89 0.97
N LEU A 135 9.65 -3.51 0.91
CA LEU A 135 10.32 -4.02 2.11
C LEU A 135 10.68 -2.90 3.09
N ALA A 136 11.21 -1.79 2.57
CA ALA A 136 11.52 -0.62 3.40
C ALA A 136 10.25 -0.01 4.01
N MET A 137 9.16 0.11 3.24
CA MET A 137 7.86 0.59 3.72
C MET A 137 7.33 -0.28 4.87
N MET A 138 7.38 -1.60 4.72
CA MET A 138 6.93 -2.53 5.76
C MET A 138 7.82 -2.47 7.00
N ALA A 139 9.14 -2.40 6.83
CA ALA A 139 10.08 -2.27 7.94
C ALA A 139 9.83 -0.99 8.74
N VAL A 140 9.74 0.15 8.05
CA VAL A 140 9.47 1.45 8.68
C VAL A 140 8.11 1.44 9.38
N GLY A 141 7.07 0.89 8.75
CA GLY A 141 5.74 0.78 9.34
C GLY A 141 5.72 -0.06 10.61
N ALA A 142 6.37 -1.23 10.60
CA ALA A 142 6.44 -2.11 11.77
C ALA A 142 7.26 -1.49 12.91
N ILE A 143 8.40 -0.84 12.60
CA ILE A 143 9.22 -0.13 13.60
C ILE A 143 8.42 1.01 14.23
N LEU A 144 7.75 1.81 13.39
CA LEU A 144 6.96 2.95 13.85
C LEU A 144 5.78 2.48 14.70
N ALA A 145 5.07 1.42 14.29
CA ALA A 145 3.99 0.82 15.06
C ALA A 145 4.49 0.37 16.45
N GLY A 146 5.58 -0.40 16.50
CA GLY A 146 6.15 -0.86 17.77
C GLY A 146 6.57 0.31 18.68
N LEU A 147 7.23 1.34 18.13
CA LEU A 147 7.63 2.51 18.87
C LEU A 147 6.42 3.27 19.44
N LEU A 148 5.38 3.49 18.63
CA LEU A 148 4.18 4.20 19.06
C LEU A 148 3.36 3.40 20.08
N LEU A 149 3.28 2.06 19.95
CA LEU A 149 2.67 1.20 20.98
C LEU A 149 3.41 1.26 22.30
N LEU A 150 4.74 1.40 22.29
CA LEU A 150 5.51 1.62 23.50
C LEU A 150 5.21 2.99 24.12
N LEU A 151 5.20 4.06 23.32
CA LEU A 151 4.98 5.43 23.78
C LEU A 151 3.55 5.67 24.28
N THR A 152 2.54 5.06 23.69
CA THR A 152 1.13 5.13 24.11
C THR A 152 0.80 4.25 25.32
N GLY A 153 1.72 3.39 25.74
CA GLY A 153 1.51 2.47 26.85
C GLY A 153 0.70 1.22 26.51
N PHE A 154 0.23 1.07 25.29
CA PHE A 154 -0.58 -0.09 24.83
C PHE A 154 0.16 -1.43 24.94
N HIS A 155 1.48 -1.42 25.02
CA HIS A 155 2.28 -2.64 25.25
C HIS A 155 1.96 -3.32 26.59
N ARG A 156 1.37 -2.61 27.54
CA ARG A 156 1.00 -3.17 28.87
C ARG A 156 -0.30 -3.97 28.82
N THR A 157 -1.22 -3.58 27.96
CA THR A 157 -2.51 -4.25 27.76
C THR A 157 -2.42 -5.31 26.66
N GLU A 158 -1.69 -5.02 25.60
CA GLU A 158 -1.59 -5.89 24.40
C GLU A 158 -0.11 -6.20 24.05
N PRO A 159 0.63 -6.90 24.92
CA PRO A 159 2.06 -7.17 24.69
C PRO A 159 2.31 -8.01 23.43
N LEU A 160 1.34 -8.85 23.02
CA LEU A 160 1.44 -9.67 21.82
C LEU A 160 1.63 -8.82 20.56
N LEU A 161 0.89 -7.71 20.45
CA LEU A 161 0.99 -6.81 19.28
C LEU A 161 2.36 -6.13 19.20
N LEU A 162 2.98 -5.85 20.34
CA LEU A 162 4.37 -5.35 20.36
C LEU A 162 5.35 -6.41 19.83
N TRP A 163 5.22 -7.66 20.27
CA TRP A 163 6.07 -8.76 19.76
C TRP A 163 5.84 -9.04 18.28
N ILE A 164 4.58 -8.97 17.83
CA ILE A 164 4.26 -9.06 16.41
C ILE A 164 4.93 -7.92 15.63
N SER A 165 4.82 -6.66 16.09
CA SER A 165 5.45 -5.53 15.41
C SER A 165 6.97 -5.67 15.34
N LEU A 166 7.62 -6.13 16.42
CA LEU A 166 9.06 -6.41 16.42
C LEU A 166 9.43 -7.52 15.46
N GLY A 167 8.69 -8.63 15.45
CA GLY A 167 8.90 -9.73 14.50
C GLY A 167 8.77 -9.28 13.05
N LEU A 168 7.74 -8.47 12.75
CA LEU A 168 7.51 -7.89 11.41
C LEU A 168 8.62 -6.90 11.03
N ALA A 169 9.07 -6.08 11.99
CA ALA A 169 10.18 -5.15 11.77
C ALA A 169 11.48 -5.88 11.44
N LEU A 170 11.77 -6.98 12.12
CA LEU A 170 12.93 -7.83 11.82
C LEU A 170 12.77 -8.54 10.47
N ALA A 171 11.59 -9.13 10.21
CA ALA A 171 11.32 -9.87 8.97
C ALA A 171 11.41 -9.01 7.71
N ALA A 172 10.92 -7.77 7.76
CA ALA A 172 11.00 -6.82 6.64
C ALA A 172 12.27 -5.94 6.70
N GLY A 173 12.72 -5.58 7.91
CA GLY A 173 13.85 -4.69 8.13
C GLY A 173 15.19 -5.32 7.73
N ILE A 174 15.47 -6.54 8.16
CA ILE A 174 16.74 -7.22 7.83
C ILE A 174 16.92 -7.29 6.31
N PRO A 175 15.96 -7.77 5.50
CA PRO A 175 16.10 -7.76 4.05
C PRO A 175 16.19 -6.37 3.42
N SER A 176 15.68 -5.33 4.06
CA SER A 176 15.69 -3.95 3.54
C SER A 176 17.06 -3.26 3.74
N ILE A 177 17.93 -3.80 4.61
CA ILE A 177 19.29 -3.28 4.82
C ILE A 177 20.11 -3.45 3.54
N PRO A 178 20.73 -2.39 2.99
CA PRO A 178 21.40 -2.43 1.69
C PRO A 178 22.40 -3.58 1.48
N PRO A 179 23.32 -3.90 2.41
CA PRO A 179 24.20 -5.06 2.26
C PRO A 179 23.47 -6.39 2.12
N VAL A 180 22.43 -6.61 2.96
CA VAL A 180 21.63 -7.85 2.95
C VAL A 180 20.83 -7.95 1.66
N PHE A 181 20.13 -6.86 1.27
CA PHE A 181 19.38 -6.80 0.02
C PHE A 181 20.25 -7.10 -1.18
N ARG A 182 21.42 -6.46 -1.27
CA ARG A 182 22.40 -6.73 -2.34
C ARG A 182 22.86 -8.20 -2.37
N TYR A 183 23.09 -8.81 -1.20
CA TYR A 183 23.46 -10.23 -1.10
C TYR A 183 22.32 -11.14 -1.61
N VAL A 184 21.09 -10.91 -1.15
CA VAL A 184 19.91 -11.70 -1.56
C VAL A 184 19.67 -11.59 -3.07
N ILE A 185 19.71 -10.38 -3.63
CA ILE A 185 19.54 -10.21 -5.08
C ILE A 185 20.64 -10.93 -5.85
N ARG A 186 21.91 -10.82 -5.45
CA ARG A 186 23.02 -11.56 -6.10
C ARG A 186 22.81 -13.08 -6.03
N LEU A 187 22.28 -13.58 -4.93
CA LEU A 187 22.02 -15.02 -4.75
C LEU A 187 20.93 -15.52 -5.71
N ILE A 188 19.80 -14.79 -5.79
CA ILE A 188 18.65 -15.14 -6.63
C ILE A 188 19.02 -15.03 -8.12
N THR A 189 19.86 -14.06 -8.47
CA THR A 189 20.11 -13.69 -9.85
C THR A 189 21.40 -14.27 -10.43
N ARG A 190 22.11 -15.12 -9.66
CA ARG A 190 23.41 -15.75 -10.04
C ARG A 190 23.47 -16.34 -11.45
N LYS A 191 22.33 -16.74 -12.07
CA LYS A 191 22.28 -17.38 -13.39
C LYS A 191 21.80 -16.49 -14.55
N LYS A 192 21.31 -15.27 -14.32
CA LYS A 192 20.62 -14.46 -15.35
C LYS A 192 20.90 -12.94 -15.33
N LEU A 193 21.91 -12.44 -14.62
CA LEU A 193 22.11 -11.00 -14.54
C LEU A 193 22.85 -10.45 -15.75
N ASN A 194 22.23 -9.45 -16.41
CA ASN A 194 22.95 -8.45 -17.18
C ASN A 194 23.86 -7.65 -16.24
N ASN A 195 25.13 -7.47 -16.61
CA ASN A 195 26.14 -6.77 -15.80
C ASN A 195 25.69 -5.37 -15.30
N GLY A 196 24.75 -4.70 -15.99
CA GLY A 196 24.22 -3.40 -15.60
C GLY A 196 23.40 -3.39 -14.31
N LEU A 197 22.56 -4.40 -14.03
CA LEU A 197 21.74 -4.42 -12.81
C LEU A 197 22.62 -4.65 -11.57
N THR A 198 23.64 -5.50 -11.65
CA THR A 198 24.58 -5.76 -10.54
C THR A 198 25.37 -4.52 -10.15
N THR A 199 25.79 -3.73 -11.14
CA THR A 199 26.51 -2.47 -10.92
C THR A 199 25.60 -1.44 -10.25
N ASN A 200 24.35 -1.30 -10.71
CA ASN A 200 23.43 -0.32 -10.17
C ASN A 200 22.94 -0.64 -8.76
N ILE A 201 22.79 -1.93 -8.39
CA ILE A 201 22.46 -2.34 -7.01
C ILE A 201 23.56 -1.92 -6.03
N ALA A 202 24.81 -1.77 -6.46
CA ALA A 202 25.89 -1.28 -5.61
C ALA A 202 25.66 0.15 -5.11
N ASN A 203 24.87 0.96 -5.84
CA ASN A 203 24.49 2.33 -5.46
C ASN A 203 23.46 2.36 -4.31
N LEU A 204 22.89 1.23 -3.94
CA LEU A 204 21.99 1.13 -2.78
C LEU A 204 22.82 1.20 -1.49
N THR A 205 22.90 2.38 -0.89
CA THR A 205 23.68 2.67 0.32
C THR A 205 22.76 3.11 1.46
N MET A 206 23.23 3.06 2.70
CA MET A 206 22.49 3.59 3.85
C MET A 206 22.22 5.09 3.70
N GLY A 207 23.18 5.86 3.14
CA GLY A 207 22.98 7.29 2.86
C GLY A 207 21.80 7.59 1.93
N ASN A 208 21.49 6.68 1.01
CA ASN A 208 20.33 6.79 0.12
C ASN A 208 19.03 6.30 0.79
N MET A 209 19.11 5.33 1.70
CA MET A 209 17.94 4.71 2.34
C MET A 209 17.41 5.52 3.52
N LEU A 210 18.27 6.12 4.35
CA LEU A 210 17.83 6.90 5.51
C LEU A 210 16.84 8.04 5.16
N PRO A 211 17.11 8.90 4.15
CA PRO A 211 16.12 9.89 3.73
C PRO A 211 14.84 9.28 3.17
N ALA A 212 14.93 8.11 2.51
CA ALA A 212 13.77 7.39 2.01
C ALA A 212 12.90 6.87 3.15
N TRP A 213 13.49 6.33 4.21
CA TRP A 213 12.78 5.88 5.42
C TRP A 213 12.10 7.05 6.15
N GLY A 214 12.74 8.25 6.18
CA GLY A 214 12.11 9.47 6.69
C GLY A 214 10.86 9.85 5.91
N ILE A 215 10.91 9.80 4.58
CA ILE A 215 9.73 10.06 3.73
C ILE A 215 8.65 8.99 3.94
N GLN A 216 9.03 7.72 4.11
CA GLN A 216 8.08 6.64 4.41
C GLN A 216 7.45 6.81 5.80
N SER A 217 8.21 7.26 6.80
CA SER A 217 7.66 7.57 8.12
C SER A 217 6.59 8.67 8.04
N LEU A 218 6.86 9.74 7.26
CA LEU A 218 5.84 10.75 6.99
C LEU A 218 4.61 10.16 6.30
N GLY A 219 4.81 9.26 5.33
CA GLY A 219 3.71 8.52 4.69
C GLY A 219 2.84 7.77 5.71
N TRP A 220 3.46 7.06 6.66
CA TRP A 220 2.74 6.34 7.71
C TRP A 220 1.99 7.27 8.68
N LEU A 221 2.58 8.42 9.05
CA LEU A 221 1.90 9.43 9.86
C LEU A 221 0.67 10.00 9.14
N LEU A 222 0.76 10.23 7.83
CA LEU A 222 -0.38 10.66 7.01
C LEU A 222 -1.47 9.58 6.94
N LEU A 223 -1.11 8.30 6.85
CA LEU A 223 -2.09 7.20 6.92
C LEU A 223 -2.75 7.13 8.31
N GLY A 224 -2.01 7.41 9.38
CA GLY A 224 -2.55 7.55 10.74
C GLY A 224 -3.53 8.73 10.85
N ALA A 225 -3.19 9.87 10.25
CA ALA A 225 -4.09 11.02 10.16
C ALA A 225 -5.35 10.72 9.33
N SER A 226 -5.24 9.90 8.29
CA SER A 226 -6.39 9.39 7.54
C SER A 226 -7.33 8.57 8.44
N MET A 227 -6.80 7.69 9.29
CA MET A 227 -7.58 6.92 10.26
C MET A 227 -8.23 7.82 11.32
N TYR A 228 -7.47 8.78 11.85
CA TYR A 228 -8.00 9.78 12.77
C TYR A 228 -9.21 10.51 12.16
N SER A 229 -9.10 10.92 10.89
CA SER A 229 -10.20 11.57 10.18
C SER A 229 -11.41 10.64 9.96
N CYS A 230 -11.21 9.34 9.81
CA CYS A 230 -12.33 8.39 9.76
C CYS A 230 -13.06 8.30 11.12
N LEU A 231 -12.34 8.34 12.24
CA LEU A 231 -12.95 8.38 13.56
C LEU A 231 -13.70 9.68 13.82
N THR A 232 -13.18 10.83 13.37
CA THR A 232 -13.92 12.11 13.48
C THR A 232 -15.17 12.15 12.61
N ALA A 233 -15.27 11.29 11.58
CA ALA A 233 -16.46 11.19 10.73
C ALA A 233 -17.63 10.49 11.44
N ILE A 234 -17.39 9.76 12.52
CA ILE A 234 -18.39 8.98 13.26
C ILE A 234 -19.13 9.90 14.22
N PRO A 235 -20.47 9.73 14.38
CA PRO A 235 -21.24 10.47 15.40
C PRO A 235 -20.62 10.33 16.79
N THR A 236 -20.46 11.44 17.49
CA THR A 236 -19.78 11.47 18.82
C THR A 236 -20.46 10.57 19.86
N GLY A 237 -21.77 10.33 19.73
CA GLY A 237 -22.51 9.44 20.62
C GLY A 237 -22.16 7.96 20.48
N LEU A 238 -21.40 7.56 19.47
CA LEU A 238 -20.90 6.20 19.27
C LEU A 238 -19.46 6.01 19.82
N LEU A 239 -18.81 7.08 20.22
CA LEU A 239 -17.47 7.04 20.81
C LEU A 239 -17.58 6.93 22.34
N GLU A 240 -17.00 5.91 22.94
CA GLU A 240 -16.96 5.74 24.41
C GLU A 240 -16.05 6.78 25.08
N MET A 241 -15.01 7.25 24.39
CA MET A 241 -14.13 8.33 24.84
C MET A 241 -13.99 9.41 23.77
N PRO A 242 -13.87 10.70 24.20
CA PRO A 242 -13.66 11.78 23.25
C PRO A 242 -12.31 11.65 22.56
N LEU A 243 -12.30 11.87 21.25
CA LEU A 243 -11.10 11.80 20.42
C LEU A 243 -10.20 13.04 20.69
N SER A 244 -8.91 12.80 20.89
CA SER A 244 -7.89 13.83 21.12
C SER A 244 -6.77 13.77 20.07
N LEU A 245 -6.11 14.88 19.80
CA LEU A 245 -4.93 14.91 18.92
C LEU A 245 -3.79 14.01 19.41
N SER A 246 -3.70 13.72 20.71
CA SER A 246 -2.73 12.76 21.25
C SER A 246 -2.95 11.32 20.73
N ASP A 247 -4.17 11.00 20.28
CA ASP A 247 -4.52 9.66 19.79
C ASP A 247 -3.99 9.40 18.38
N THR A 248 -3.47 10.41 17.69
CA THR A 248 -2.85 10.25 16.36
C THR A 248 -1.71 9.24 16.36
N GLY A 249 -0.98 9.11 17.47
CA GLY A 249 0.05 8.09 17.65
C GLY A 249 -0.53 6.68 17.62
N LEU A 250 -1.62 6.44 18.35
CA LEU A 250 -2.34 5.17 18.35
C LEU A 250 -2.93 4.86 16.97
N MET A 251 -3.53 5.86 16.29
CA MET A 251 -4.05 5.70 14.94
C MET A 251 -2.95 5.30 13.96
N THR A 252 -1.79 5.93 14.05
CA THR A 252 -0.64 5.60 13.20
C THR A 252 -0.13 4.18 13.46
N ALA A 253 0.01 3.80 14.74
CA ALA A 253 0.41 2.44 15.12
C ALA A 253 -0.58 1.40 14.60
N THR A 254 -1.87 1.67 14.77
CA THR A 254 -2.97 0.80 14.33
C THR A 254 -2.92 0.57 12.82
N VAL A 255 -2.88 1.65 12.04
CA VAL A 255 -2.85 1.54 10.57
C VAL A 255 -1.57 0.87 10.09
N ALA A 256 -0.41 1.25 10.64
CA ALA A 256 0.87 0.68 10.24
C ALA A 256 0.92 -0.83 10.52
N LEU A 257 0.54 -1.26 11.73
CA LEU A 257 0.54 -2.67 12.09
C LEU A 257 -0.49 -3.46 11.27
N ALA A 258 -1.72 -2.94 11.13
CA ALA A 258 -2.77 -3.57 10.35
C ALA A 258 -2.38 -3.75 8.88
N MET A 259 -1.75 -2.73 8.29
CA MET A 259 -1.29 -2.79 6.90
C MET A 259 -0.14 -3.79 6.71
N VAL A 260 0.87 -3.75 7.58
CA VAL A 260 2.04 -4.64 7.49
C VAL A 260 1.65 -6.09 7.71
N ALA A 261 0.88 -6.39 8.77
CA ALA A 261 0.39 -7.74 9.05
C ALA A 261 -0.56 -8.24 7.95
N GLY A 262 -1.50 -7.40 7.52
CA GLY A 262 -2.39 -7.69 6.40
C GLY A 262 -1.66 -7.89 5.07
N PHE A 263 -0.49 -7.25 4.87
CA PHE A 263 0.36 -7.51 3.71
C PHE A 263 0.97 -8.91 3.78
N LEU A 264 1.49 -9.32 4.92
CA LEU A 264 2.15 -10.62 5.09
C LEU A 264 1.17 -11.79 5.17
N SER A 265 -0.09 -11.54 5.52
CA SER A 265 -1.13 -12.59 5.51
C SER A 265 -1.42 -13.16 4.13
N LEU A 266 -0.98 -12.47 3.05
CA LEU A 266 -1.26 -12.81 1.64
C LEU A 266 -2.75 -12.83 1.28
N LEU A 267 -3.63 -12.50 2.21
CA LEU A 267 -5.07 -12.40 1.98
C LEU A 267 -5.38 -11.18 1.07
N PRO A 268 -6.40 -11.28 0.21
CA PRO A 268 -6.81 -10.18 -0.64
C PRO A 268 -7.14 -8.94 0.18
N GLY A 269 -6.47 -7.82 -0.08
CA GLY A 269 -6.63 -6.60 0.70
C GLY A 269 -6.26 -6.70 2.18
N GLY A 270 -5.74 -7.84 2.67
CA GLY A 270 -5.48 -8.10 4.09
C GLY A 270 -6.76 -8.33 4.90
N ALA A 271 -7.87 -8.75 4.25
CA ALA A 271 -9.17 -8.93 4.88
C ALA A 271 -9.12 -9.85 6.11
N GLY A 272 -9.83 -9.49 7.16
CA GLY A 272 -9.85 -10.15 8.46
C GLY A 272 -8.70 -9.74 9.38
N VAL A 273 -7.45 -9.79 8.89
CA VAL A 273 -6.27 -9.44 9.71
C VAL A 273 -6.22 -7.95 10.03
N ARG A 274 -6.54 -7.10 9.05
CA ARG A 274 -6.55 -5.64 9.24
C ARG A 274 -7.63 -5.22 10.21
N GLU A 275 -8.84 -5.71 10.01
CA GLU A 275 -9.99 -5.45 10.86
C GLU A 275 -9.74 -5.94 12.30
N TYR A 276 -9.18 -7.15 12.46
CA TYR A 276 -8.80 -7.67 13.77
C TYR A 276 -7.84 -6.75 14.53
N ILE A 277 -6.79 -6.27 13.89
CA ILE A 277 -5.81 -5.38 14.53
C ILE A 277 -6.43 -4.01 14.86
N ILE A 278 -7.26 -3.46 13.96
CA ILE A 278 -7.95 -2.19 14.19
C ILE A 278 -8.89 -2.33 15.41
N LEU A 279 -9.70 -3.38 15.46
CA LEU A 279 -10.59 -3.65 16.59
C LEU A 279 -9.78 -3.81 17.89
N THR A 280 -8.74 -4.63 17.89
CA THR A 280 -7.94 -4.89 19.11
C THR A 280 -7.32 -3.61 19.67
N LEU A 281 -6.88 -2.69 18.82
CA LEU A 281 -6.21 -1.46 19.27
C LEU A 281 -7.17 -0.31 19.56
N LEU A 282 -8.30 -0.22 18.85
CA LEU A 282 -9.20 0.93 19.00
C LEU A 282 -10.39 0.65 19.92
N ALA A 283 -10.90 -0.59 19.98
CA ALA A 283 -12.07 -0.89 20.79
C ALA A 283 -11.88 -0.62 22.30
N PRO A 284 -10.71 -0.85 22.93
CA PRO A 284 -10.53 -0.52 24.33
C PRO A 284 -10.65 0.97 24.69
N SER A 285 -10.42 1.86 23.71
CA SER A 285 -10.47 3.32 23.90
C SER A 285 -11.75 3.96 23.37
N PHE A 286 -12.25 3.47 22.25
CA PHE A 286 -13.34 4.14 21.51
C PHE A 286 -14.61 3.30 21.41
N GLY A 287 -14.61 2.08 21.92
CA GLY A 287 -15.71 1.11 21.83
C GLY A 287 -15.66 0.27 20.55
N VAL A 288 -16.27 -0.92 20.62
CA VAL A 288 -16.29 -1.89 19.52
C VAL A 288 -17.01 -1.33 18.29
N VAL A 289 -18.13 -0.62 18.48
CA VAL A 289 -18.91 -0.05 17.37
C VAL A 289 -18.08 0.99 16.62
N ALA A 290 -17.47 1.95 17.33
CA ALA A 290 -16.64 2.99 16.71
C ALA A 290 -15.42 2.39 16.00
N ALA A 291 -14.77 1.38 16.59
CA ALA A 291 -13.63 0.68 15.97
C ALA A 291 -14.05 -0.04 14.67
N THR A 292 -15.20 -0.73 14.67
CA THR A 292 -15.74 -1.42 13.49
C THR A 292 -16.09 -0.42 12.39
N VAL A 293 -16.88 0.61 12.72
CA VAL A 293 -17.28 1.65 11.75
C VAL A 293 -16.07 2.34 11.16
N SER A 294 -15.06 2.69 11.98
CA SER A 294 -13.84 3.33 11.47
C SER A 294 -13.04 2.42 10.54
N ALA A 295 -12.98 1.12 10.79
CA ALA A 295 -12.33 0.15 9.90
C ALA A 295 -13.03 0.09 8.54
N LEU A 296 -14.38 0.10 8.52
CA LEU A 296 -15.18 0.11 7.31
C LEU A 296 -15.02 1.42 6.53
N LEU A 297 -15.17 2.56 7.21
CA LEU A 297 -14.99 3.89 6.60
C LEU A 297 -13.61 4.04 5.98
N LEU A 298 -12.57 3.61 6.69
CA LEU A 298 -11.19 3.61 6.18
C LEU A 298 -11.07 2.80 4.89
N ARG A 299 -11.66 1.61 4.87
CA ARG A 299 -11.61 0.71 3.71
C ARG A 299 -12.31 1.30 2.49
N VAL A 300 -13.52 1.84 2.69
CA VAL A 300 -14.32 2.45 1.62
C VAL A 300 -13.64 3.73 1.10
N THR A 301 -13.17 4.60 2.01
CA THR A 301 -12.50 5.85 1.66
C THR A 301 -11.21 5.61 0.89
N TRP A 302 -10.40 4.63 1.30
CA TRP A 302 -9.18 4.29 0.59
C TRP A 302 -9.46 3.68 -0.77
N LEU A 303 -10.45 2.79 -0.88
CA LEU A 303 -10.86 2.22 -2.17
C LEU A 303 -11.35 3.30 -3.12
N ALA A 304 -12.20 4.22 -2.64
CA ALA A 304 -12.70 5.34 -3.44
C ALA A 304 -11.56 6.23 -3.95
N SER A 305 -10.58 6.53 -3.07
CA SER A 305 -9.38 7.30 -3.42
C SER A 305 -8.56 6.59 -4.49
N GLU A 306 -8.34 5.29 -4.35
CA GLU A 306 -7.57 4.49 -5.32
C GLU A 306 -8.25 4.41 -6.68
N LEU A 307 -9.57 4.26 -6.71
CA LEU A 307 -10.34 4.28 -7.94
C LEU A 307 -10.28 5.65 -8.62
N ALA A 308 -10.49 6.73 -7.86
CA ALA A 308 -10.46 8.09 -8.39
C ALA A 308 -9.07 8.44 -8.98
N PHE A 309 -7.99 8.22 -8.22
CA PHE A 309 -6.64 8.48 -8.69
C PHE A 309 -6.20 7.47 -9.76
N GLY A 310 -6.61 6.21 -9.66
CA GLY A 310 -6.37 5.20 -10.69
C GLY A 310 -6.95 5.62 -12.05
N VAL A 311 -8.19 6.06 -12.08
CA VAL A 311 -8.84 6.57 -13.30
C VAL A 311 -8.15 7.85 -13.80
N LEU A 312 -7.87 8.80 -12.90
CA LEU A 312 -7.18 10.05 -13.24
C LEU A 312 -5.83 9.77 -13.93
N PHE A 313 -4.97 8.98 -13.30
CA PHE A 313 -3.65 8.68 -13.85
C PHE A 313 -3.71 7.79 -15.10
N TYR A 314 -4.70 6.91 -15.21
CA TYR A 314 -4.92 6.15 -16.45
C TYR A 314 -5.21 7.07 -17.64
N ILE A 315 -6.09 8.06 -17.45
CA ILE A 315 -6.42 9.05 -18.50
C ILE A 315 -5.20 9.91 -18.83
N LEU A 316 -4.49 10.44 -17.83
CA LEU A 316 -3.33 11.30 -18.03
C LEU A 316 -2.18 10.58 -18.75
N MET A 317 -1.86 9.37 -18.36
CA MET A 317 -0.78 8.60 -18.97
C MET A 317 -1.09 8.16 -20.41
N ASN A 318 -2.35 7.83 -20.71
CA ASN A 318 -2.73 7.47 -22.08
C ASN A 318 -2.76 8.68 -23.05
N ARG A 319 -2.89 9.90 -22.53
CA ARG A 319 -2.79 11.11 -23.36
C ARG A 319 -1.36 11.47 -23.74
N THR A 320 -0.38 11.07 -22.92
CA THR A 320 1.04 11.40 -23.12
C THR A 320 1.80 10.36 -23.93
N THR A 321 1.27 9.16 -24.10
CA THR A 321 1.82 8.10 -24.94
C THR A 321 0.85 7.84 -26.09
N PRO A 322 1.07 8.35 -27.32
CA PRO A 322 0.28 7.90 -28.45
C PRO A 322 0.51 6.39 -28.63
N ILE A 323 -0.61 5.67 -28.73
CA ILE A 323 -0.63 4.24 -28.98
C ILE A 323 0.23 3.98 -30.23
N LYS A 324 1.40 3.36 -30.05
CA LYS A 324 2.10 2.76 -31.19
C LYS A 324 1.23 1.59 -31.66
N ASN A 325 0.44 1.85 -32.74
CA ASN A 325 -0.25 0.83 -33.50
C ASN A 325 0.76 -0.11 -34.19
#